data_ddb987d46f309026edd3dd2699976b3f
#
_entry.id   ddb987d46f309026edd3dd2699976b3f
#
_cell.length_a   1.000
_cell.length_b   1.000
_cell.length_c   1.000
_cell.angle_alpha   90.00
_cell.angle_beta   90.00
_cell.angle_gamma   90.00
#
_symmetry.space_group_name_H-M   'P 1'
#
loop_
_entity.id
_entity.type
_entity.pdbx_description
1 polymer ?
#
loop_
_entity_poly.entity_id
_entity_poly.type
_entity_poly.pdbx_seq_one_letter_code
_entity_poly.pdbx_strand_id
1 'polypeptide(L)'
;MQRREFVGSFAVLAVGSVLLPRAARAATADGASAAPLPPMTVYKSPSCGCCAEWVKHIEKAGFTVKVVAMDDLTQVKHDAGVPADLESCHTALVGTYVIEGHVPADLIKKMLDEKSKITGLAVGGMVVGSPGMEQGSTKQPYHVMAFTKGAKSTVYARR
;
A
#
# COMPACT_ATOMS: atom_id res chain seq x y z
N MET A 1 71.80 -26.36 -49.94
CA MET A 1 71.57 -26.08 -51.38
C MET A 1 70.09 -26.03 -51.59
N GLN A 2 69.72 -24.99 -52.34
CA GLN A 2 68.41 -24.73 -52.97
C GLN A 2 67.24 -24.17 -52.07
N ARG A 3 67.13 -22.90 -52.26
CA ARG A 3 65.97 -22.02 -52.01
C ARG A 3 64.80 -22.46 -52.90
N ARG A 4 63.60 -22.37 -52.33
CA ARG A 4 62.40 -22.16 -53.15
C ARG A 4 61.49 -21.18 -52.41
N GLU A 5 61.41 -20.04 -52.95
CA GLU A 5 60.50 -18.97 -52.60
C GLU A 5 59.07 -19.36 -53.05
N PHE A 6 58.08 -19.27 -52.15
CA PHE A 6 56.67 -19.34 -52.57
C PHE A 6 56.04 -18.00 -52.19
N VAL A 7 55.77 -17.25 -53.24
CA VAL A 7 55.01 -16.02 -53.20
C VAL A 7 53.54 -16.45 -53.06
N GLY A 8 52.96 -16.19 -51.92
CA GLY A 8 51.52 -16.44 -51.68
C GLY A 8 50.77 -15.07 -51.62
N SER A 9 49.95 -14.83 -52.65
CA SER A 9 49.10 -13.63 -52.75
C SER A 9 48.08 -13.58 -51.62
N PHE A 10 48.10 -12.52 -50.83
CA PHE A 10 47.05 -12.23 -49.84
C PHE A 10 45.86 -11.54 -50.54
N ALA A 11 44.75 -12.25 -50.69
CA ALA A 11 43.46 -11.68 -51.05
C ALA A 11 42.86 -10.98 -49.82
N VAL A 12 42.76 -9.65 -49.90
CA VAL A 12 42.07 -8.86 -48.86
C VAL A 12 40.56 -8.95 -49.08
N LEU A 13 39.91 -9.73 -48.26
CA LEU A 13 38.43 -9.72 -48.18
C LEU A 13 38.00 -8.53 -47.32
N ALA A 14 37.50 -7.50 -47.94
CA ALA A 14 36.83 -6.39 -47.28
C ALA A 14 35.45 -6.85 -46.72
N VAL A 15 35.40 -7.09 -45.41
CA VAL A 15 34.16 -7.35 -44.69
C VAL A 15 33.44 -6.02 -44.47
N GLY A 16 32.45 -5.73 -45.32
CA GLY A 16 31.54 -4.58 -45.15
C GLY A 16 30.69 -4.75 -43.88
N SER A 17 31.01 -3.97 -42.84
CA SER A 17 30.17 -3.88 -41.65
C SER A 17 28.89 -3.09 -42.00
N VAL A 18 27.78 -3.80 -42.18
CA VAL A 18 26.44 -3.20 -42.27
C VAL A 18 26.03 -2.76 -40.86
N LEU A 19 26.14 -1.46 -40.59
CA LEU A 19 25.59 -0.81 -39.43
C LEU A 19 24.06 -0.75 -39.59
N LEU A 20 23.37 -1.73 -39.02
CA LEU A 20 21.91 -1.67 -38.85
C LEU A 20 21.60 -0.61 -37.77
N PRO A 21 20.76 0.39 -38.09
CA PRO A 21 20.31 1.34 -37.07
C PRO A 21 19.50 0.57 -36.02
N ARG A 22 20.05 0.51 -34.79
CA ARG A 22 19.35 0.00 -33.63
C ARG A 22 18.24 1.01 -33.29
N ALA A 23 17.03 0.74 -33.81
CA ALA A 23 15.87 1.50 -33.44
C ALA A 23 15.74 1.44 -31.89
N ALA A 24 16.07 2.55 -31.23
CA ALA A 24 15.81 2.74 -29.82
C ALA A 24 14.29 2.66 -29.64
N ARG A 25 13.82 1.49 -29.22
CA ARG A 25 12.43 1.30 -28.81
C ARG A 25 12.28 2.11 -27.52
N ALA A 26 11.77 3.34 -27.67
CA ALA A 26 11.31 4.10 -26.53
C ALA A 26 10.28 3.23 -25.82
N ALA A 27 10.63 2.71 -24.66
CA ALA A 27 9.68 2.10 -23.74
C ALA A 27 8.77 3.25 -23.30
N THR A 28 7.61 3.37 -23.94
CA THR A 28 6.49 4.10 -23.37
C THR A 28 6.21 3.39 -22.07
N ALA A 29 6.56 4.04 -20.95
CA ALA A 29 6.03 3.68 -19.66
C ALA A 29 4.52 3.91 -19.76
N ASP A 30 3.80 2.87 -20.17
CA ASP A 30 2.36 2.82 -20.00
C ASP A 30 2.13 3.03 -18.50
N GLY A 31 1.68 4.25 -18.15
CA GLY A 31 1.16 4.55 -16.83
C GLY A 31 0.03 3.55 -16.58
N ALA A 32 0.35 2.45 -15.91
CA ALA A 32 -0.66 1.53 -15.45
C ALA A 32 -1.64 2.36 -14.61
N SER A 33 -2.78 2.69 -15.19
CA SER A 33 -3.89 3.31 -14.46
C SER A 33 -4.21 2.33 -13.33
N ALA A 34 -3.76 2.65 -12.13
CA ALA A 34 -4.07 1.85 -10.96
C ALA A 34 -5.60 1.71 -10.90
N ALA A 35 -6.08 0.48 -10.75
CA ALA A 35 -7.52 0.25 -10.62
C ALA A 35 -8.09 1.16 -9.53
N PRO A 36 -9.28 1.72 -9.73
CA PRO A 36 -9.87 2.63 -8.74
C PRO A 36 -9.95 1.94 -7.38
N LEU A 37 -9.54 2.66 -6.33
CA LEU A 37 -9.63 2.15 -4.97
C LEU A 37 -11.08 1.89 -4.59
N PRO A 38 -11.39 0.78 -3.88
CA PRO A 38 -12.74 0.50 -3.43
C PRO A 38 -13.24 1.62 -2.50
N PRO A 39 -14.54 1.95 -2.54
CA PRO A 39 -15.11 2.92 -1.62
C PRO A 39 -14.97 2.44 -0.18
N MET A 40 -14.82 3.40 0.74
CA MET A 40 -14.64 3.14 2.17
C MET A 40 -15.82 3.72 2.95
N THR A 41 -16.40 2.95 3.86
CA THR A 41 -17.40 3.44 4.82
C THR A 41 -16.75 3.53 6.19
N VAL A 42 -16.78 4.71 6.82
CA VAL A 42 -16.17 4.98 8.13
C VAL A 42 -17.25 5.24 9.17
N TYR A 43 -17.28 4.41 10.19
CA TYR A 43 -18.15 4.54 11.37
C TYR A 43 -17.39 5.24 12.48
N LYS A 44 -17.85 6.39 12.95
CA LYS A 44 -17.19 7.21 13.97
C LYS A 44 -18.17 8.02 14.80
N SER A 45 -17.79 8.39 16.03
CA SER A 45 -18.55 9.36 16.80
C SER A 45 -18.58 10.71 16.08
N PRO A 46 -19.71 11.43 16.07
CA PRO A 46 -19.81 12.77 15.48
C PRO A 46 -18.81 13.76 16.10
N SER A 47 -18.50 13.62 17.39
CA SER A 47 -17.60 14.50 18.14
C SER A 47 -16.10 14.10 18.03
N CYS A 48 -15.77 12.96 17.39
CA CYS A 48 -14.38 12.50 17.27
C CYS A 48 -13.58 13.33 16.26
N GLY A 49 -12.77 14.28 16.75
CA GLY A 49 -11.94 15.16 15.93
C GLY A 49 -10.81 14.43 15.23
N CYS A 50 -10.05 13.59 15.94
CA CYS A 50 -8.95 12.80 15.34
C CYS A 50 -9.44 11.84 14.26
N CYS A 51 -10.64 11.28 14.40
CA CYS A 51 -11.25 10.45 13.37
C CYS A 51 -11.54 11.28 12.09
N ALA A 52 -11.96 12.54 12.24
CA ALA A 52 -12.18 13.42 11.09
C ALA A 52 -10.86 13.74 10.36
N GLU A 53 -9.77 13.95 11.09
CA GLU A 53 -8.44 14.15 10.48
C GLU A 53 -7.94 12.88 9.80
N TRP A 54 -8.20 11.70 10.37
CA TRP A 54 -7.89 10.43 9.70
C TRP A 54 -8.69 10.27 8.40
N VAL A 55 -9.97 10.63 8.38
CA VAL A 55 -10.78 10.62 7.14
C VAL A 55 -10.13 11.49 6.06
N LYS A 56 -9.69 12.72 6.39
CA LYS A 56 -8.97 13.60 5.45
C LYS A 56 -7.68 12.95 4.94
N HIS A 57 -6.92 12.25 5.80
CA HIS A 57 -5.73 11.50 5.40
C HIS A 57 -6.06 10.43 4.37
N ILE A 58 -7.15 9.68 4.55
CA ILE A 58 -7.62 8.63 3.64
C ILE A 58 -8.10 9.22 2.30
N GLU A 59 -8.89 10.32 2.34
CA GLU A 59 -9.34 11.01 1.13
C GLU A 59 -8.16 11.59 0.33
N LYS A 60 -7.18 12.20 1.02
CA LYS A 60 -5.95 12.68 0.37
C LYS A 60 -5.15 11.55 -0.29
N ALA A 61 -5.25 10.34 0.22
CA ALA A 61 -4.66 9.15 -0.39
C ALA A 61 -5.45 8.61 -1.59
N GLY A 62 -6.60 9.20 -1.94
CA GLY A 62 -7.39 8.88 -3.12
C GLY A 62 -8.55 7.93 -2.88
N PHE A 63 -8.91 7.62 -1.63
CA PHE A 63 -10.11 6.85 -1.33
C PHE A 63 -11.37 7.73 -1.40
N THR A 64 -12.45 7.17 -1.91
CA THR A 64 -13.80 7.77 -1.75
C THR A 64 -14.37 7.31 -0.42
N VAL A 65 -14.67 8.28 0.49
CA VAL A 65 -15.10 7.97 1.85
C VAL A 65 -16.56 8.37 2.08
N LYS A 66 -17.34 7.44 2.67
CA LYS A 66 -18.66 7.70 3.25
C LYS A 66 -18.53 7.64 4.77
N VAL A 67 -18.86 8.73 5.46
CA VAL A 67 -18.89 8.75 6.93
C VAL A 67 -20.30 8.44 7.43
N VAL A 68 -20.38 7.53 8.40
CA VAL A 68 -21.57 7.21 9.17
C VAL A 68 -21.31 7.61 10.62
N ALA A 69 -21.96 8.69 11.06
CA ALA A 69 -21.84 9.17 12.43
C ALA A 69 -22.78 8.37 13.36
N MET A 70 -22.23 7.86 14.46
CA MET A 70 -22.96 7.14 15.49
C MET A 70 -22.21 7.21 16.82
N ASP A 71 -22.93 7.26 17.93
CA ASP A 71 -22.33 7.44 19.24
C ASP A 71 -21.79 6.13 19.82
N ASP A 72 -22.41 5.01 19.51
CA ASP A 72 -21.95 3.68 19.95
C ASP A 72 -21.55 2.83 18.75
N LEU A 73 -20.29 2.39 18.73
CA LEU A 73 -19.70 1.56 17.69
C LEU A 73 -19.59 0.08 18.12
N THR A 74 -19.99 -0.28 19.31
CA THR A 74 -19.79 -1.63 19.88
C THR A 74 -20.31 -2.72 18.94
N GLN A 75 -21.54 -2.56 18.44
CA GLN A 75 -22.12 -3.54 17.53
C GLN A 75 -21.37 -3.61 16.19
N VAL A 76 -20.96 -2.45 15.65
CA VAL A 76 -20.20 -2.40 14.37
C VAL A 76 -18.87 -3.13 14.52
N LYS A 77 -18.13 -2.91 15.61
CA LYS A 77 -16.84 -3.58 15.88
C LYS A 77 -17.02 -5.08 16.04
N HIS A 78 -18.02 -5.48 16.82
CA HIS A 78 -18.34 -6.89 17.04
C HIS A 78 -18.66 -7.61 15.71
N ASP A 79 -19.54 -7.04 14.89
CA ASP A 79 -19.97 -7.64 13.62
C ASP A 79 -18.83 -7.68 12.60
N ALA A 80 -17.99 -6.63 12.60
CA ALA A 80 -16.76 -6.58 11.80
C ALA A 80 -15.67 -7.57 12.28
N GLY A 81 -15.83 -8.14 13.47
CA GLY A 81 -14.88 -9.09 14.05
C GLY A 81 -13.59 -8.44 14.52
N VAL A 82 -13.65 -7.19 14.97
CA VAL A 82 -12.53 -6.48 15.59
C VAL A 82 -12.21 -7.13 16.93
N PRO A 83 -10.95 -7.55 17.18
CA PRO A 83 -10.55 -8.05 18.51
C PRO A 83 -10.62 -6.94 19.55
N ALA A 84 -11.14 -7.25 20.75
CA ALA A 84 -11.35 -6.25 21.81
C ALA A 84 -10.05 -5.53 22.25
N ASP A 85 -8.90 -6.22 22.19
CA ASP A 85 -7.58 -5.67 22.50
C ASP A 85 -7.02 -4.74 21.39
N LEU A 86 -7.66 -4.71 20.23
CA LEU A 86 -7.29 -3.86 19.09
C LEU A 86 -8.31 -2.74 18.82
N GLU A 87 -9.38 -2.63 19.60
CA GLU A 87 -10.36 -1.58 19.40
C GLU A 87 -9.78 -0.17 19.54
N SER A 88 -10.29 0.74 18.72
CA SER A 88 -9.90 2.14 18.67
C SER A 88 -11.14 3.03 18.48
N CYS A 89 -10.96 4.30 18.12
CA CYS A 89 -12.03 5.30 18.11
C CYS A 89 -12.94 5.26 16.88
N HIS A 90 -12.61 4.52 15.83
CA HIS A 90 -13.45 4.35 14.64
C HIS A 90 -13.16 3.02 13.96
N THR A 91 -14.14 2.58 13.17
CA THR A 91 -14.04 1.37 12.34
C THR A 91 -14.41 1.73 10.90
N ALA A 92 -13.62 1.27 9.94
CA ALA A 92 -13.90 1.47 8.53
C ALA A 92 -13.97 0.14 7.78
N LEU A 93 -14.83 0.11 6.75
CA LEU A 93 -14.99 -1.02 5.85
C LEU A 93 -14.52 -0.59 4.45
N VAL A 94 -13.64 -1.37 3.83
CA VAL A 94 -13.12 -1.14 2.47
C VAL A 94 -13.04 -2.46 1.71
N GLY A 95 -13.86 -2.61 0.66
CA GLY A 95 -14.02 -3.91 0.01
C GLY A 95 -14.51 -4.96 1.01
N THR A 96 -13.74 -6.01 1.21
CA THR A 96 -14.00 -7.08 2.19
C THR A 96 -13.21 -6.94 3.49
N TYR A 97 -12.45 -5.85 3.64
CA TYR A 97 -11.54 -5.63 4.76
C TYR A 97 -12.09 -4.64 5.78
N VAL A 98 -11.63 -4.83 7.00
CA VAL A 98 -11.91 -3.96 8.16
C VAL A 98 -10.67 -3.18 8.52
N ILE A 99 -10.82 -1.89 8.75
CA ILE A 99 -9.75 -1.01 9.24
C ILE A 99 -10.19 -0.45 10.58
N GLU A 100 -9.41 -0.70 11.61
CA GLU A 100 -9.68 -0.24 12.97
C GLU A 100 -8.67 0.82 13.39
N GLY A 101 -9.16 2.00 13.78
CA GLY A 101 -8.31 3.10 14.24
C GLY A 101 -7.42 3.71 13.14
N HIS A 102 -6.34 4.33 13.56
CA HIS A 102 -5.53 5.25 12.77
C HIS A 102 -4.50 4.54 11.87
N VAL A 103 -4.93 3.57 11.07
CA VAL A 103 -4.08 2.82 10.13
C VAL A 103 -3.64 3.74 8.98
N PRO A 104 -2.32 3.78 8.65
CA PRO A 104 -1.81 4.57 7.53
C PRO A 104 -2.35 4.09 6.17
N ALA A 105 -2.70 5.04 5.29
CA ALA A 105 -3.31 4.77 3.98
C ALA A 105 -2.41 3.93 3.05
N ASP A 106 -1.08 4.07 3.16
CA ASP A 106 -0.11 3.27 2.40
C ASP A 106 -0.22 1.78 2.73
N LEU A 107 -0.45 1.44 4.00
CA LEU A 107 -0.62 0.05 4.43
C LEU A 107 -1.99 -0.52 4.03
N ILE A 108 -3.03 0.32 4.00
CA ILE A 108 -4.34 -0.10 3.49
C ILE A 108 -4.24 -0.41 1.99
N LYS A 109 -3.58 0.46 1.20
CA LYS A 109 -3.33 0.21 -0.22
C LYS A 109 -2.54 -1.07 -0.43
N LYS A 110 -1.44 -1.24 0.31
CA LYS A 110 -0.62 -2.45 0.26
C LYS A 110 -1.44 -3.71 0.52
N MET A 111 -2.28 -3.71 1.57
CA MET A 111 -3.17 -4.83 1.89
C MET A 111 -4.15 -5.16 0.75
N LEU A 112 -4.72 -4.13 0.11
CA LEU A 112 -5.64 -4.28 -1.02
C LEU A 112 -4.93 -4.85 -2.25
N ASP A 113 -3.73 -4.35 -2.57
CA ASP A 113 -2.92 -4.78 -3.72
C ASP A 113 -2.45 -6.23 -3.56
N GLU A 114 -2.02 -6.60 -2.36
CA GLU A 114 -1.59 -7.95 -2.01
C GLU A 114 -2.75 -8.95 -1.90
N LYS A 115 -3.99 -8.47 -1.84
CA LYS A 115 -5.19 -9.29 -1.57
C LYS A 115 -4.97 -10.17 -0.33
N SER A 116 -4.45 -9.55 0.73
CA SER A 116 -4.02 -10.24 1.95
C SER A 116 -5.14 -11.09 2.56
N LYS A 117 -4.81 -12.32 2.98
CA LYS A 117 -5.77 -13.27 3.57
C LYS A 117 -6.00 -13.00 5.06
N ILE A 118 -6.48 -11.79 5.37
CA ILE A 118 -6.77 -11.31 6.73
C ILE A 118 -8.17 -10.68 6.76
N THR A 119 -8.75 -10.52 7.94
CA THR A 119 -10.00 -9.77 8.10
C THR A 119 -9.73 -8.27 8.01
N GLY A 120 -8.63 -7.80 8.58
CA GLY A 120 -8.33 -6.37 8.55
C GLY A 120 -7.02 -5.98 9.20
N LEU A 121 -6.80 -4.66 9.25
CA LEU A 121 -5.68 -4.01 9.92
C LEU A 121 -6.18 -3.15 11.07
N ALA A 122 -5.40 -3.06 12.13
CA ALA A 122 -5.72 -2.26 13.31
C ALA A 122 -4.52 -1.47 13.85
N VAL A 123 -4.79 -0.26 14.31
CA VAL A 123 -3.95 0.48 15.25
C VAL A 123 -4.79 0.65 16.51
N GLY A 124 -4.56 -0.20 17.52
CA GLY A 124 -5.31 -0.19 18.77
C GLY A 124 -5.05 1.09 19.58
N GLY A 125 -6.09 1.59 20.24
CA GLY A 125 -6.01 2.82 21.03
C GLY A 125 -5.86 4.09 20.20
N MET A 126 -5.22 5.12 20.80
CA MET A 126 -5.02 6.44 20.19
C MET A 126 -3.53 6.83 20.26
N VAL A 127 -2.75 6.40 19.28
CA VAL A 127 -1.29 6.58 19.28
C VAL A 127 -0.90 7.94 18.71
N VAL A 128 -0.18 8.75 19.48
CA VAL A 128 0.34 10.06 19.05
C VAL A 128 1.32 9.87 17.89
N GLY A 129 1.09 10.63 16.81
CA GLY A 129 1.89 10.57 15.59
C GLY A 129 1.39 9.59 14.54
N SER A 130 0.35 8.77 14.84
CA SER A 130 -0.39 8.05 13.81
C SER A 130 -1.25 9.03 12.96
N PRO A 131 -1.65 8.68 11.73
CA PRO A 131 -2.42 9.59 10.86
C PRO A 131 -3.70 10.12 11.53
N GLY A 132 -3.87 11.43 11.58
CA GLY A 132 -4.97 12.12 12.28
C GLY A 132 -4.75 12.29 13.79
N MET A 133 -3.61 11.80 14.32
CA MET A 133 -3.19 11.95 15.72
C MET A 133 -1.85 12.67 15.83
N GLU A 134 -1.49 13.47 14.83
CA GLU A 134 -0.25 14.23 14.80
C GLU A 134 -0.29 15.35 15.85
N GLN A 135 0.75 15.46 16.68
CA GLN A 135 0.94 16.50 17.69
C GLN A 135 2.34 17.10 17.54
N GLY A 136 2.47 18.08 16.64
CA GLY A 136 3.75 18.70 16.31
C GLY A 136 4.75 17.66 15.79
N SER A 137 5.96 17.63 16.36
CA SER A 137 7.02 16.67 15.99
C SER A 137 7.00 15.39 16.81
N THR A 138 6.12 15.26 17.80
CA THR A 138 6.06 14.09 18.69
C THR A 138 5.48 12.90 17.95
N LYS A 139 6.20 11.78 17.97
CA LYS A 139 5.77 10.49 17.40
C LYS A 139 6.09 9.36 18.38
N GLN A 140 5.10 8.54 18.65
CA GLN A 140 5.27 7.31 19.40
C GLN A 140 5.45 6.15 18.41
N PRO A 141 6.40 5.23 18.62
CA PRO A 141 6.46 4.01 17.82
C PRO A 141 5.21 3.16 18.07
N TYR A 142 4.65 2.59 16.99
CA TYR A 142 3.46 1.75 17.10
C TYR A 142 3.49 0.59 16.10
N HIS A 143 2.66 -0.39 16.38
CA HIS A 143 2.44 -1.53 15.49
C HIS A 143 1.10 -1.38 14.79
N VAL A 144 1.10 -1.66 13.50
CA VAL A 144 -0.12 -1.95 12.75
C VAL A 144 -0.30 -3.46 12.80
N MET A 145 -1.41 -3.90 13.37
CA MET A 145 -1.71 -5.31 13.55
C MET A 145 -2.59 -5.82 12.41
N ALA A 146 -2.27 -7.00 11.91
CA ALA A 146 -3.19 -7.77 11.08
C ALA A 146 -4.01 -8.69 11.97
N PHE A 147 -5.33 -8.73 11.76
CA PHE A 147 -6.21 -9.64 12.48
C PHE A 147 -7.06 -10.48 11.53
N THR A 148 -7.40 -11.67 11.99
CA THR A 148 -8.29 -12.61 11.30
C THR A 148 -9.29 -13.13 12.32
N LYS A 149 -10.58 -13.16 11.95
CA LYS A 149 -11.65 -13.62 12.85
C LYS A 149 -11.34 -15.02 13.38
N GLY A 150 -11.31 -15.14 14.71
CA GLY A 150 -11.03 -16.42 15.39
C GLY A 150 -9.55 -16.84 15.44
N ALA A 151 -8.61 -15.98 14.99
CA ALA A 151 -7.18 -16.24 15.05
C ALA A 151 -6.43 -15.15 15.84
N LYS A 152 -5.22 -15.49 16.31
CA LYS A 152 -4.35 -14.53 17.00
C LYS A 152 -3.87 -13.45 16.03
N SER A 153 -3.92 -12.19 16.47
CA SER A 153 -3.40 -11.06 15.72
C SER A 153 -1.87 -11.09 15.60
N THR A 154 -1.35 -10.56 14.48
CA THR A 154 0.09 -10.51 14.18
C THR A 154 0.53 -9.11 13.78
N VAL A 155 1.81 -8.78 13.96
CA VAL A 155 2.35 -7.49 13.51
C VAL A 155 2.44 -7.47 11.99
N TYR A 156 1.69 -6.57 11.35
CA TYR A 156 1.74 -6.32 9.90
C TYR A 156 2.85 -5.33 9.52
N ALA A 157 2.97 -4.25 10.29
CA ALA A 157 4.01 -3.25 10.11
C ALA A 157 4.38 -2.57 11.44
N ARG A 158 5.58 -1.97 11.47
CA ARG A 158 6.03 -1.06 12.55
C ARG A 158 6.18 0.34 11.99
N ARG A 159 5.83 1.34 12.78
CA ARG A 159 5.91 2.76 12.46
C ARG A 159 6.58 3.54 13.59
#